data_7c8bf46d1d26bc7022fb1686cb2fbaa8
#
_entry.id   7c8bf46d1d26bc7022fb1686cb2fbaa8
#
_cell.length_a   1.000
_cell.length_b   1.000
_cell.length_c   1.000
_cell.angle_alpha   90.00
_cell.angle_beta   90.00
_cell.angle_gamma   90.00
#
_symmetry.space_group_name_H-M   'P 1'
#
loop_
_entity.id
_entity.type
_entity.pdbx_description
1 polymer ?
#
loop_
_entity_poly.entity_id
_entity_poly.type
_entity_poly.pdbx_seq_one_letter_code
_entity_poly.pdbx_strand_id
1 'polypeptide(L)'
;MKNKNVSKEAVPFGKRVLGFVQNNSVPLMFVLICIICIPISGFSVGYLINEIVTRMGRNIFLILCLLFPIMAGMGLNFGMTLGAMAGEIALIFVADWQVWGIPGVVLAMILSVPFSVLLGMLCGKLLNMSKGREMITSYIISFFINGVYQLIVLYMMG
;
A
#
# COMPACT_ATOMS: atom_id res chain seq x y z
N MET A 1 23.69 40.44 24.75
CA MET A 1 24.76 39.66 24.11
C MET A 1 25.21 38.59 25.07
N LYS A 2 24.79 37.35 24.92
CA LYS A 2 25.28 36.23 25.70
C LYS A 2 25.58 35.08 24.75
N ASN A 3 26.85 34.96 24.42
CA ASN A 3 27.45 33.99 23.51
C ASN A 3 27.28 32.59 24.12
N LYS A 4 26.42 31.77 23.59
CA LYS A 4 26.36 30.34 23.89
C LYS A 4 27.24 29.60 22.89
N ASN A 5 28.53 29.58 23.13
CA ASN A 5 29.42 28.56 22.59
C ASN A 5 29.03 27.24 23.19
N VAL A 6 28.12 26.51 22.52
CA VAL A 6 27.91 25.09 22.81
C VAL A 6 29.10 24.38 22.18
N SER A 7 30.08 24.07 23.01
CA SER A 7 31.16 23.14 22.68
C SER A 7 30.52 21.85 22.11
N LYS A 8 30.83 21.57 20.85
CA LYS A 8 30.53 20.25 20.23
C LYS A 8 31.43 19.22 20.92
N GLU A 9 31.04 18.77 22.10
CA GLU A 9 31.61 17.55 22.66
C GLU A 9 31.40 16.42 21.65
N ALA A 10 32.51 15.86 21.19
CA ALA A 10 32.54 14.73 20.31
C ALA A 10 31.88 13.54 21.04
N VAL A 11 30.60 13.33 20.77
CA VAL A 11 29.85 12.20 21.35
C VAL A 11 30.59 10.91 20.95
N PRO A 12 31.07 10.12 21.92
CA PRO A 12 31.85 8.91 21.65
C PRO A 12 31.06 7.99 20.71
N PHE A 13 31.77 7.38 19.76
CA PHE A 13 31.20 6.55 18.69
C PHE A 13 30.15 5.55 19.19
N GLY A 14 30.38 4.94 20.35
CA GLY A 14 29.43 4.02 20.99
C GLY A 14 28.08 4.67 21.34
N LYS A 15 28.06 5.92 21.82
CA LYS A 15 26.82 6.63 22.12
C LYS A 15 26.06 7.04 20.85
N ARG A 16 26.76 7.33 19.75
CA ARG A 16 26.13 7.58 18.44
C ARG A 16 25.49 6.32 17.89
N VAL A 17 26.17 5.19 17.95
CA VAL A 17 25.64 3.90 17.50
C VAL A 17 24.45 3.50 18.37
N LEU A 18 24.53 3.64 19.68
CA LEU A 18 23.43 3.31 20.60
C LEU A 18 22.21 4.20 20.35
N GLY A 19 22.40 5.50 20.14
CA GLY A 19 21.33 6.43 19.79
C GLY A 19 20.71 6.13 18.43
N PHE A 20 21.51 5.73 17.43
CA PHE A 20 21.03 5.28 16.13
C PHE A 20 20.19 4.01 16.24
N VAL A 21 20.65 3.04 17.01
CA VAL A 21 19.94 1.77 17.27
C VAL A 21 18.62 2.03 17.99
N GLN A 22 18.62 2.86 19.02
CA GLN A 22 17.39 3.19 19.76
C GLN A 22 16.36 3.94 18.91
N ASN A 23 16.83 4.86 18.07
CA ASN A 23 15.93 5.66 17.22
C ASN A 23 15.41 4.88 16.01
N ASN A 24 16.13 3.84 15.58
CA ASN A 24 15.80 3.02 14.40
C ASN A 24 15.63 1.53 14.77
N SER A 25 15.19 1.23 16.00
CA SER A 25 15.06 -0.15 16.49
C SER A 25 14.16 -1.02 15.61
N VAL A 26 13.02 -0.48 15.14
CA VAL A 26 12.07 -1.20 14.28
C VAL A 26 12.66 -1.52 12.91
N PRO A 27 13.18 -0.54 12.12
CA PRO A 27 13.83 -0.83 10.85
C PRO A 27 15.02 -1.80 11.00
N LEU A 28 15.84 -1.65 12.04
CA LEU A 28 16.98 -2.52 12.29
C LEU A 28 16.57 -3.98 12.57
N MET A 29 15.49 -4.17 13.34
CA MET A 29 14.93 -5.49 13.59
C MET A 29 14.46 -6.15 12.27
N PHE A 30 13.78 -5.41 11.39
CA PHE A 30 13.37 -5.93 10.07
C PHE A 30 14.57 -6.29 9.18
N VAL A 31 15.60 -5.44 9.13
CA VAL A 31 16.84 -5.72 8.39
C VAL A 31 17.51 -6.99 8.92
N LEU A 32 17.59 -7.16 10.23
CA LEU A 32 18.18 -8.35 10.84
C LEU A 32 17.40 -9.62 10.49
N ILE A 33 16.06 -9.57 10.56
CA ILE A 33 15.20 -10.67 10.14
C ILE A 33 15.43 -10.99 8.67
N CYS A 34 15.49 -9.99 7.79
CA CYS A 34 15.75 -10.19 6.36
C CYS A 34 17.10 -10.88 6.12
N ILE A 35 18.17 -10.46 6.81
CA ILE A 35 19.52 -11.08 6.68
C ILE A 35 19.49 -12.56 7.07
N ILE A 36 18.72 -12.91 8.11
CA ILE A 36 18.58 -14.30 8.57
C ILE A 36 17.70 -15.10 7.58
N CYS A 37 16.63 -14.52 7.07
CA CYS A 37 15.68 -15.21 6.20
C CYS A 37 16.22 -15.47 4.80
N ILE A 38 17.10 -14.61 4.26
CA ILE A 38 17.68 -14.78 2.91
C ILE A 38 18.33 -16.16 2.74
N PRO A 39 19.27 -16.60 3.58
CA PRO A 39 19.90 -17.92 3.44
C PRO A 39 18.93 -19.09 3.72
N ILE A 40 17.93 -18.89 4.59
CA ILE A 40 16.96 -19.94 4.93
C ILE A 40 15.96 -20.14 3.79
N SER A 41 15.63 -19.09 3.03
CA SER A 41 14.62 -19.14 1.97
C SER A 41 15.01 -20.03 0.76
N GLY A 42 16.30 -20.31 0.57
CA GLY A 42 16.80 -21.11 -0.55
C GLY A 42 16.69 -20.44 -1.93
N PHE A 43 16.18 -19.19 -2.00
CA PHE A 43 16.10 -18.44 -3.25
C PHE A 43 17.40 -17.75 -3.58
N SER A 44 17.72 -17.65 -4.88
CA SER A 44 18.87 -16.88 -5.31
C SER A 44 18.69 -15.38 -5.02
N VAL A 45 19.77 -14.70 -4.65
CA VAL A 45 19.74 -13.25 -4.37
C VAL A 45 19.22 -12.46 -5.57
N GLY A 46 19.55 -12.86 -6.79
CA GLY A 46 19.05 -12.24 -8.01
C GLY A 46 17.52 -12.32 -8.15
N TYR A 47 16.93 -13.46 -7.80
CA TYR A 47 15.48 -13.63 -7.78
C TYR A 47 14.83 -12.70 -6.75
N LEU A 48 15.38 -12.64 -5.54
CA LEU A 48 14.87 -11.78 -4.46
C LEU A 48 14.91 -10.30 -4.85
N ILE A 49 16.00 -9.83 -5.45
CA ILE A 49 16.11 -8.43 -5.92
C ILE A 49 15.05 -8.14 -6.99
N ASN A 50 14.92 -9.03 -7.98
CA ASN A 50 13.92 -8.85 -9.03
C ASN A 50 12.50 -8.80 -8.48
N GLU A 51 12.16 -9.67 -7.51
CA GLU A 51 10.86 -9.70 -6.85
C GLU A 51 10.60 -8.41 -6.05
N ILE A 52 11.60 -7.91 -5.32
CA ILE A 52 11.49 -6.63 -4.59
C ILE A 52 11.23 -5.48 -5.55
N VAL A 53 12.02 -5.37 -6.63
CA VAL A 53 11.85 -4.30 -7.64
C VAL A 53 10.47 -4.37 -8.29
N THR A 54 10.00 -5.56 -8.63
CA THR A 54 8.67 -5.77 -9.21
C THR A 54 7.56 -5.35 -8.25
N ARG A 55 7.66 -5.73 -6.97
CA ARG A 55 6.68 -5.33 -5.93
C ARG A 55 6.72 -3.83 -5.67
N MET A 56 7.90 -3.23 -5.63
CA MET A 56 8.03 -1.78 -5.52
C MET A 56 7.38 -1.06 -6.71
N GLY A 57 7.62 -1.53 -7.94
CA GLY A 57 7.02 -0.95 -9.14
C GLY A 57 5.49 -0.99 -9.12
N ARG A 58 4.88 -2.09 -8.68
CA ARG A 58 3.42 -2.20 -8.52
C ARG A 58 2.87 -1.28 -7.45
N ASN A 59 3.54 -1.19 -6.31
CA ASN A 59 3.06 -0.42 -5.17
C ASN A 59 3.32 1.08 -5.31
N ILE A 60 4.31 1.50 -6.09
CA ILE A 60 4.61 2.92 -6.34
C ILE A 60 3.39 3.67 -6.87
N PHE A 61 2.62 3.07 -7.77
CA PHE A 61 1.42 3.69 -8.30
C PHE A 61 0.36 3.94 -7.20
N LEU A 62 0.16 2.96 -6.31
CA LEU A 62 -0.76 3.10 -5.18
C LEU A 62 -0.29 4.17 -4.19
N ILE A 63 1.02 4.24 -3.94
CA ILE A 63 1.61 5.26 -3.07
C ILE A 63 1.42 6.66 -3.67
N LEU A 64 1.62 6.82 -4.99
CA LEU A 64 1.36 8.08 -5.67
C LEU A 64 -0.11 8.49 -5.58
N CYS A 65 -1.05 7.55 -5.75
CA CYS A 65 -2.48 7.82 -5.57
C CYS A 65 -2.82 8.30 -4.14
N LEU A 66 -2.10 7.81 -3.13
CA LEU A 66 -2.27 8.25 -1.74
C LEU A 66 -1.76 9.69 -1.52
N LEU A 67 -0.80 10.14 -2.30
CA LEU A 67 -0.20 11.46 -2.16
C LEU A 67 -1.19 12.58 -2.50
N PHE A 68 -2.09 12.39 -3.47
CA PHE A 68 -3.06 13.40 -3.89
C PHE A 68 -4.01 13.84 -2.75
N PRO A 69 -4.67 12.94 -1.99
CA PRO A 69 -5.49 13.32 -0.85
C PRO A 69 -4.71 14.03 0.24
N ILE A 70 -3.46 13.63 0.49
CA ILE A 70 -2.59 14.25 1.48
C ILE A 70 -2.28 15.70 1.07
N MET A 71 -1.93 15.93 -0.19
CA MET A 71 -1.68 17.27 -0.72
C MET A 71 -2.91 18.16 -0.71
N ALA A 72 -4.11 17.57 -0.84
CA ALA A 72 -5.39 18.26 -0.72
C ALA A 72 -5.80 18.57 0.74
N GLY A 73 -4.98 18.19 1.73
CA GLY A 73 -5.27 18.44 3.14
C GLY A 73 -6.31 17.51 3.77
N MET A 74 -6.77 16.48 3.05
CA MET A 74 -7.75 15.51 3.55
C MET A 74 -7.14 14.40 4.42
N GLY A 75 -5.79 14.41 4.60
CA GLY A 75 -5.07 13.36 5.28
C GLY A 75 -4.96 12.07 4.46
N LEU A 76 -4.67 10.95 5.14
CA LEU A 76 -4.58 9.63 4.50
C LEU A 76 -5.97 9.15 4.10
N ASN A 77 -6.22 8.98 2.81
CA ASN A 77 -7.47 8.43 2.31
C ASN A 77 -7.24 7.03 1.73
N PHE A 78 -7.75 6.03 2.39
CA PHE A 78 -7.64 4.63 1.99
C PHE A 78 -8.65 4.22 0.89
N GLY A 79 -9.45 5.15 0.39
CA GLY A 79 -10.37 4.92 -0.73
C GLY A 79 -9.68 4.45 -2.02
N MET A 80 -8.36 4.63 -2.16
CA MET A 80 -7.59 4.10 -3.29
C MET A 80 -7.67 2.57 -3.40
N THR A 81 -7.81 1.87 -2.27
CA THR A 81 -7.93 0.40 -2.26
C THR A 81 -9.19 -0.08 -2.96
N LEU A 82 -10.27 0.72 -2.92
CA LEU A 82 -11.50 0.42 -3.64
C LEU A 82 -11.30 0.46 -5.16
N GLY A 83 -10.47 1.40 -5.63
CA GLY A 83 -10.09 1.46 -7.05
C GLY A 83 -9.30 0.22 -7.48
N ALA A 84 -8.37 -0.24 -6.65
CA ALA A 84 -7.63 -1.48 -6.91
C ALA A 84 -8.57 -2.69 -6.96
N MET A 85 -9.51 -2.80 -6.02
CA MET A 85 -10.52 -3.86 -5.99
C MET A 85 -11.43 -3.85 -7.22
N ALA A 86 -11.83 -2.66 -7.70
CA ALA A 86 -12.60 -2.56 -8.94
C ALA A 86 -11.85 -3.17 -10.13
N GLY A 87 -10.53 -2.95 -10.19
CA GLY A 87 -9.67 -3.58 -11.18
C GLY A 87 -9.58 -5.10 -11.02
N GLU A 88 -9.44 -5.59 -9.80
CA GLU A 88 -9.41 -7.03 -9.50
C GLU A 88 -10.72 -7.72 -9.88
N ILE A 89 -11.87 -7.14 -9.54
CA ILE A 89 -13.18 -7.64 -9.95
C ILE A 89 -13.27 -7.74 -11.47
N ALA A 90 -12.87 -6.70 -12.18
CA ALA A 90 -12.88 -6.70 -13.64
C ALA A 90 -11.97 -7.79 -14.23
N LEU A 91 -10.79 -8.01 -13.65
CA LEU A 91 -9.88 -9.08 -14.07
C LEU A 91 -10.47 -10.48 -13.86
N ILE A 92 -11.20 -10.69 -12.77
CA ILE A 92 -11.87 -11.98 -12.50
C ILE A 92 -12.91 -12.28 -13.57
N PHE A 93 -13.76 -11.30 -13.96
CA PHE A 93 -14.72 -11.49 -15.04
C PHE A 93 -14.04 -11.79 -16.38
N VAL A 94 -12.95 -11.10 -16.70
CA VAL A 94 -12.20 -11.33 -17.94
C VAL A 94 -11.52 -12.70 -17.94
N ALA A 95 -11.03 -13.15 -16.77
CA ALA A 95 -10.46 -14.48 -16.61
C ALA A 95 -11.52 -15.60 -16.75
N ASP A 96 -12.73 -15.37 -16.21
CA ASP A 96 -13.85 -16.27 -16.34
C ASP A 96 -14.30 -16.41 -17.82
N TRP A 97 -14.29 -15.31 -18.57
CA TRP A 97 -14.56 -15.32 -20.01
C TRP A 97 -13.40 -15.86 -20.86
N GLN A 98 -12.29 -16.26 -20.25
CA GLN A 98 -11.10 -16.83 -20.87
C GLN A 98 -10.48 -15.93 -21.98
N VAL A 99 -10.64 -14.62 -21.88
CA VAL A 99 -10.04 -13.66 -22.82
C VAL A 99 -8.63 -13.33 -22.37
N TRP A 100 -7.65 -13.98 -23.02
CA TRP A 100 -6.23 -13.84 -22.66
C TRP A 100 -5.49 -12.83 -23.54
N GLY A 101 -4.35 -12.33 -23.06
CA GLY A 101 -3.48 -11.42 -23.79
C GLY A 101 -3.89 -9.96 -23.73
N ILE A 102 -3.42 -9.18 -24.70
CA ILE A 102 -3.67 -7.73 -24.77
C ILE A 102 -5.18 -7.39 -24.81
N PRO A 103 -6.04 -8.06 -25.59
CA PRO A 103 -7.46 -7.77 -25.60
C PRO A 103 -8.13 -8.00 -24.24
N GLY A 104 -7.68 -9.00 -23.47
CA GLY A 104 -8.16 -9.23 -22.11
C GLY A 104 -7.85 -8.08 -21.16
N VAL A 105 -6.63 -7.53 -21.24
CA VAL A 105 -6.22 -6.38 -20.42
C VAL A 105 -7.07 -5.14 -20.77
N VAL A 106 -7.27 -4.86 -22.07
CA VAL A 106 -8.09 -3.73 -22.51
C VAL A 106 -9.55 -3.89 -22.06
N LEU A 107 -10.10 -5.10 -22.16
CA LEU A 107 -11.45 -5.39 -21.71
C LEU A 107 -11.57 -5.22 -20.17
N ALA A 108 -10.58 -5.67 -19.41
CA ALA A 108 -10.53 -5.46 -17.95
C ALA A 108 -10.47 -3.98 -17.58
N MET A 109 -9.69 -3.17 -18.31
CA MET A 109 -9.64 -1.73 -18.10
C MET A 109 -11.01 -1.08 -18.34
N ILE A 110 -11.70 -1.41 -19.44
CA ILE A 110 -13.03 -0.87 -19.73
C ILE A 110 -14.04 -1.31 -18.67
N LEU A 111 -14.01 -2.58 -18.27
CA LEU A 111 -14.92 -3.15 -17.29
C LEU A 111 -14.66 -2.62 -15.87
N SER A 112 -13.42 -2.27 -15.53
CA SER A 112 -13.08 -1.69 -14.23
C SER A 112 -13.69 -0.30 -14.00
N VAL A 113 -13.97 0.47 -15.07
CA VAL A 113 -14.51 1.83 -14.97
C VAL A 113 -15.87 1.87 -14.26
N PRO A 114 -16.90 1.11 -14.66
CA PRO A 114 -18.20 1.13 -13.99
C PRO A 114 -18.10 0.67 -12.52
N PHE A 115 -17.30 -0.36 -12.24
CA PHE A 115 -17.08 -0.81 -10.85
C PHE A 115 -16.38 0.26 -10.01
N SER A 116 -15.36 0.89 -10.57
CA SER A 116 -14.63 1.98 -9.93
C SER A 116 -15.53 3.18 -9.62
N VAL A 117 -16.38 3.58 -10.57
CA VAL A 117 -17.35 4.67 -10.38
C VAL A 117 -18.34 4.32 -9.27
N LEU A 118 -18.89 3.11 -9.27
CA LEU A 118 -19.88 2.67 -8.29
C LEU A 118 -19.28 2.64 -6.87
N LEU A 119 -18.11 2.01 -6.71
CA LEU A 119 -17.41 1.95 -5.42
C LEU A 119 -16.93 3.34 -4.97
N GLY A 120 -16.45 4.16 -5.92
CA GLY A 120 -16.02 5.53 -5.65
C GLY A 120 -17.16 6.44 -5.19
N MET A 121 -18.34 6.34 -5.80
CA MET A 121 -19.54 7.08 -5.38
C MET A 121 -19.99 6.66 -3.97
N LEU A 122 -20.00 5.37 -3.69
CA LEU A 122 -20.34 4.83 -2.36
C LEU A 122 -19.36 5.34 -1.31
N CYS A 123 -18.07 5.23 -1.58
CA CYS A 123 -17.02 5.74 -0.69
C CYS A 123 -17.11 7.25 -0.49
N GLY A 124 -17.25 8.03 -1.56
CA GLY A 124 -17.34 9.47 -1.51
C GLY A 124 -18.55 9.95 -0.71
N LYS A 125 -19.71 9.29 -0.86
CA LYS A 125 -20.91 9.58 -0.07
C LYS A 125 -20.68 9.33 1.43
N LEU A 126 -20.09 8.20 1.78
CA LEU A 126 -19.81 7.85 3.18
C LEU A 126 -18.74 8.79 3.78
N LEU A 127 -17.71 9.14 3.04
CA LEU A 127 -16.70 10.11 3.50
C LEU A 127 -17.30 11.50 3.72
N ASN A 128 -18.19 11.95 2.83
CA ASN A 128 -18.85 13.25 2.98
C ASN A 128 -19.81 13.31 4.21
N MET A 129 -20.33 12.16 4.61
CA MET A 129 -21.14 12.06 5.86
C MET A 129 -20.27 12.06 7.12
N SER A 130 -18.99 11.70 7.02
CA SER A 130 -18.06 11.50 8.14
C SER A 130 -17.08 12.65 8.30
N LYS A 131 -17.52 13.90 8.12
CA LYS A 131 -16.69 15.10 8.19
C LYS A 131 -15.80 15.13 9.44
N GLY A 132 -14.49 15.32 9.24
CA GLY A 132 -13.47 15.35 10.30
C GLY A 132 -12.99 13.96 10.77
N ARG A 133 -13.55 12.86 10.22
CA ARG A 133 -13.12 11.49 10.51
C ARG A 133 -12.91 10.67 9.24
N GLU A 134 -12.60 11.35 8.14
CA GLU A 134 -12.49 10.76 6.80
C GLU A 134 -11.45 9.64 6.75
N MET A 135 -10.31 9.82 7.44
CA MET A 135 -9.25 8.82 7.50
C MET A 135 -9.72 7.48 8.10
N ILE A 136 -10.38 7.53 9.25
CA ILE A 136 -10.86 6.33 9.94
C ILE A 136 -11.99 5.68 9.13
N THR A 137 -12.90 6.50 8.59
CA THR A 137 -14.02 6.03 7.79
C THR A 137 -13.55 5.36 6.50
N SER A 138 -12.58 5.95 5.78
CA SER A 138 -12.02 5.35 4.57
C SER A 138 -11.32 4.02 4.86
N TYR A 139 -10.63 3.91 5.98
CA TYR A 139 -10.00 2.69 6.43
C TYR A 139 -11.01 1.58 6.70
N ILE A 140 -12.06 1.87 7.48
CA ILE A 140 -13.13 0.91 7.81
C ILE A 140 -13.84 0.43 6.54
N ILE A 141 -14.20 1.36 5.63
CA ILE A 141 -14.87 1.03 4.37
C ILE A 141 -13.98 0.13 3.52
N SER A 142 -12.70 0.43 3.40
CA SER A 142 -11.74 -0.35 2.62
C SER A 142 -11.63 -1.78 3.13
N PHE A 143 -11.54 -1.97 4.45
CA PHE A 143 -11.50 -3.31 5.05
C PHE A 143 -12.82 -4.07 4.88
N PHE A 144 -13.94 -3.39 5.08
CA PHE A 144 -15.26 -4.00 4.92
C PHE A 144 -15.48 -4.49 3.48
N ILE A 145 -15.20 -3.64 2.50
CA ILE A 145 -15.36 -4.00 1.08
C ILE A 145 -14.37 -5.09 0.67
N ASN A 146 -13.14 -5.07 1.21
CA ASN A 146 -12.18 -6.15 0.99
C ASN A 146 -12.70 -7.49 1.52
N GLY A 147 -13.31 -7.51 2.69
CA GLY A 147 -13.93 -8.71 3.24
C GLY A 147 -15.09 -9.22 2.35
N VAL A 148 -15.95 -8.31 1.89
CA VAL A 148 -17.06 -8.66 0.98
C VAL A 148 -16.54 -9.18 -0.35
N TYR A 149 -15.52 -8.54 -0.92
CA TYR A 149 -14.86 -8.98 -2.14
C TYR A 149 -14.32 -10.41 -2.01
N GLN A 150 -13.56 -10.69 -0.96
CA GLN A 150 -13.01 -12.02 -0.71
C GLN A 150 -14.10 -13.09 -0.56
N LEU A 151 -15.20 -12.76 0.12
CA LEU A 151 -16.33 -13.65 0.30
C LEU A 151 -16.99 -13.98 -1.05
N ILE A 152 -17.22 -12.96 -1.91
CA ILE A 152 -17.78 -13.14 -3.25
C ILE A 152 -16.85 -14.01 -4.12
N VAL A 153 -15.56 -13.74 -4.11
CA VAL A 153 -14.57 -14.51 -4.89
C VAL A 153 -14.55 -15.97 -4.45
N LEU A 154 -14.52 -16.23 -3.15
CA LEU A 154 -14.55 -17.61 -2.62
C LEU A 154 -15.84 -18.34 -3.00
N TYR A 155 -16.98 -17.65 -3.03
CA TYR A 155 -18.25 -18.23 -3.41
C TYR A 155 -18.36 -18.50 -4.92
N MET A 156 -17.76 -17.64 -5.75
CA MET A 156 -17.78 -17.81 -7.22
C MET A 156 -16.77 -18.84 -7.72
N MET A 157 -15.67 -19.05 -7.00
CA MET A 157 -14.58 -19.97 -7.40
C MET A 157 -14.64 -21.32 -6.69
N GLY A 158 -15.52 -21.52 -5.70
CA GLY A 158 -15.77 -22.77 -4.98
C GLY A 158 -16.97 -23.50 -5.52
#